data_fd35f22f8ae3c22cbc2f689b50874495
#
_entry.id   fd35f22f8ae3c22cbc2f689b50874495
#
_cell.length_a   1.000
_cell.length_b   1.000
_cell.length_c   1.000
_cell.angle_alpha   90.00
_cell.angle_beta   90.00
_cell.angle_gamma   90.00
#
_symmetry.space_group_name_H-M   'P 1'
#
loop_
_entity.id
_entity.type
_entity.pdbx_description
1 polymer ?
#
loop_
_entity_poly.entity_id
_entity_poly.type
_entity_poly.pdbx_seq_one_letter_code
_entity_poly.pdbx_strand_id
1 'polypeptide(L)'
;KSSAASDVYKRQAVHSDGRSKEEIWDALKRKETYATSGTRILLWFNMISGDKKIPMGSSVEMYAVPEFEVKAMGSFEQKPGCPEDAYNALGEDRVDELCYNECYNPSDKRNFIQRIEVIKVLPQEYSDQPIDDRIIDTWKVHYCNPDDVGCTFRFKDEDFLKDQKDASYYVRAIELPSPQINVKGGVCTFDDEGNCVEFKLCTQDWRHPRDIETCSEIDEHRAWSSPIYVDFLS
;
A
#
# COMPACT_ATOMS: atom_id res chain seq x y z
N LYS A 1 -9.00 -19.86 12.55
CA LYS A 1 -7.91 -20.38 11.73
C LYS A 1 -7.71 -19.37 10.61
N SER A 2 -6.78 -18.45 10.80
CA SER A 2 -6.32 -17.55 9.74
C SER A 2 -5.50 -18.40 8.78
N SER A 3 -5.88 -18.50 7.54
CA SER A 3 -5.02 -19.12 6.53
C SER A 3 -3.89 -18.15 6.23
N ALA A 4 -2.66 -18.63 6.19
CA ALA A 4 -1.48 -17.81 5.86
C ALA A 4 -1.68 -17.03 4.53
N ALA A 5 -2.47 -17.56 3.60
CA ALA A 5 -2.83 -16.90 2.35
C ALA A 5 -3.67 -15.63 2.53
N SER A 6 -4.51 -15.51 3.56
CA SER A 6 -5.31 -14.29 3.79
C SER A 6 -4.47 -13.15 4.36
N ASP A 7 -3.35 -13.44 5.01
CA ASP A 7 -2.47 -12.44 5.61
C ASP A 7 -1.51 -11.79 4.61
N VAL A 8 -1.39 -12.36 3.40
CA VAL A 8 -0.51 -11.83 2.35
C VAL A 8 -1.12 -10.61 1.66
N TYR A 9 -2.45 -10.47 1.66
CA TYR A 9 -3.14 -9.52 0.81
C TYR A 9 -3.26 -8.10 1.33
N LYS A 10 -3.26 -7.89 2.63
CA LYS A 10 -3.42 -6.55 3.20
C LYS A 10 -2.64 -6.47 4.50
N ARG A 11 -1.60 -5.67 4.50
CA ARG A 11 -0.84 -5.34 5.71
C ARG A 11 -1.08 -3.89 6.06
N GLN A 12 -1.26 -3.64 7.34
CA GLN A 12 -1.31 -2.29 7.89
C GLN A 12 0.01 -2.00 8.59
N ALA A 13 0.55 -0.82 8.33
CA ALA A 13 1.69 -0.27 9.03
C ALA A 13 1.28 0.97 9.82
N VAL A 14 1.98 1.25 10.89
CA VAL A 14 1.75 2.38 11.77
C VAL A 14 3.07 3.11 12.01
N HIS A 15 3.06 4.44 11.93
CA HIS A 15 4.19 5.30 12.31
C HIS A 15 4.09 5.59 13.81
N SER A 16 4.84 4.84 14.60
CA SER A 16 4.87 4.95 16.05
C SER A 16 6.24 5.41 16.53
N ASP A 17 6.27 6.18 17.60
CA ASP A 17 7.52 6.66 18.23
C ASP A 17 8.31 5.51 18.88
N GLY A 18 7.65 4.39 19.18
CA GLY A 18 8.26 3.21 19.75
C GLY A 18 7.41 1.95 19.53
N ARG A 19 7.72 0.89 20.30
CA ARG A 19 7.08 -0.44 20.18
C ARG A 19 6.22 -0.83 21.38
N SER A 20 6.05 0.07 22.33
CA SER A 20 5.12 -0.17 23.44
C SER A 20 3.68 -0.18 22.95
N LYS A 21 2.80 -0.80 23.70
CA LYS A 21 1.37 -0.87 23.40
C LYS A 21 0.76 0.54 23.34
N GLU A 22 1.17 1.39 24.25
CA GLU A 22 0.69 2.77 24.39
C GLU A 22 1.12 3.61 23.19
N GLU A 23 2.38 3.56 22.78
CA GLU A 23 2.90 4.31 21.63
C GLU A 23 2.22 3.87 20.32
N ILE A 24 2.04 2.56 20.12
CA ILE A 24 1.32 2.03 18.95
C ILE A 24 -0.14 2.47 18.97
N TRP A 25 -0.80 2.41 20.14
CA TRP A 25 -2.19 2.83 20.29
C TRP A 25 -2.39 4.31 20.01
N ASP A 26 -1.49 5.16 20.49
CA ASP A 26 -1.54 6.59 20.24
C ASP A 26 -1.32 6.94 18.75
N ALA A 27 -0.42 6.25 18.08
CA ALA A 27 -0.23 6.41 16.63
C ALA A 27 -1.48 5.96 15.83
N LEU A 28 -2.14 4.87 16.24
CA LEU A 28 -3.42 4.44 15.66
C LEU A 28 -4.52 5.49 15.85
N LYS A 29 -4.60 6.10 17.05
CA LYS A 29 -5.56 7.19 17.32
C LYS A 29 -5.31 8.41 16.46
N ARG A 30 -4.03 8.77 16.24
CA ARG A 30 -3.63 9.85 15.33
C ARG A 30 -3.80 9.49 13.86
N LYS A 31 -4.20 8.23 13.53
CA LYS A 31 -4.37 7.73 12.16
C LYS A 31 -3.08 7.79 11.33
N GLU A 32 -1.93 7.78 11.98
CA GLU A 32 -0.62 7.73 11.32
C GLU A 32 -0.35 6.32 10.79
N THR A 33 -1.20 5.88 9.87
CA THR A 33 -1.22 4.51 9.35
C THR A 33 -1.28 4.48 7.84
N TYR A 34 -0.78 3.41 7.26
CA TYR A 34 -0.92 3.12 5.85
C TYR A 34 -1.12 1.62 5.62
N ALA A 35 -1.67 1.25 4.48
CA ALA A 35 -1.89 -0.14 4.09
C ALA A 35 -0.99 -0.52 2.91
N THR A 36 -0.69 -1.82 2.78
CA THR A 36 0.00 -2.37 1.60
C THR A 36 -0.72 -3.59 1.06
N SER A 37 -0.52 -3.88 -0.22
CA SER A 37 -1.10 -5.04 -0.89
C SER A 37 -0.37 -6.37 -0.63
N GLY A 38 0.48 -6.44 0.40
CA GLY A 38 1.21 -7.66 0.78
C GLY A 38 2.69 -7.42 1.02
N THR A 39 3.38 -6.75 0.11
CA THR A 39 4.78 -6.36 0.27
C THR A 39 4.94 -5.27 1.33
N ARG A 40 6.13 -5.19 1.95
CA ARG A 40 6.41 -4.21 3.02
C ARG A 40 7.01 -2.92 2.45
N ILE A 41 6.25 -2.26 1.57
CA ILE A 41 6.56 -0.91 1.08
C ILE A 41 6.57 0.03 2.28
N LEU A 42 7.55 0.93 2.36
CA LEU A 42 7.59 2.01 3.35
C LEU A 42 7.04 3.28 2.71
N LEU A 43 6.11 3.95 3.41
CA LEU A 43 5.42 5.13 2.89
C LEU A 43 5.30 6.19 3.98
N TRP A 44 5.72 7.42 3.67
CA TRP A 44 5.52 8.63 4.48
C TRP A 44 4.80 9.66 3.63
N PHE A 45 3.78 10.28 4.20
CA PHE A 45 3.04 11.36 3.57
C PHE A 45 2.82 12.46 4.59
N ASN A 46 3.34 13.66 4.29
CA ASN A 46 3.29 14.80 5.19
C ASN A 46 2.83 16.05 4.45
N MET A 47 2.07 16.90 5.12
CA MET A 47 1.91 18.29 4.72
C MET A 47 3.06 19.14 5.30
N ILE A 48 3.54 20.10 4.53
CA ILE A 48 4.65 20.98 4.90
C ILE A 48 4.07 22.34 5.34
N SER A 49 4.37 22.74 6.56
CA SER A 49 3.98 24.04 7.10
C SER A 49 5.20 24.75 7.72
N GLY A 50 5.89 25.55 6.92
CA GLY A 50 7.19 26.09 7.27
C GLY A 50 8.20 24.97 7.51
N ASP A 51 8.81 24.95 8.69
CA ASP A 51 9.78 23.91 9.08
C ASP A 51 9.11 22.65 9.68
N LYS A 52 7.79 22.66 9.83
CA LYS A 52 7.06 21.54 10.42
C LYS A 52 6.51 20.59 9.35
N LYS A 53 6.53 19.29 9.67
CA LYS A 53 5.85 18.24 8.91
C LYS A 53 4.64 17.77 9.71
N ILE A 54 3.49 17.84 9.07
CA ILE A 54 2.21 17.37 9.62
C ILE A 54 1.92 16.02 8.96
N PRO A 55 1.88 14.92 9.73
CA PRO A 55 1.83 13.57 9.17
C PRO A 55 0.44 13.23 8.61
N MET A 56 0.39 12.14 7.83
CA MET A 56 -0.85 11.51 7.39
C MET A 56 -1.78 11.23 8.57
N GLY A 57 -3.09 11.29 8.33
CA GLY A 57 -4.13 11.14 9.36
C GLY A 57 -4.57 12.45 10.01
N SER A 58 -3.84 13.54 9.77
CA SER A 58 -4.11 14.85 10.36
C SER A 58 -5.24 15.61 9.67
N SER A 59 -5.90 16.51 10.44
CA SER A 59 -6.78 17.56 9.92
C SER A 59 -6.16 18.92 10.19
N VAL A 60 -6.21 19.81 9.20
CA VAL A 60 -5.59 21.14 9.25
C VAL A 60 -6.53 22.17 8.65
N GLU A 61 -6.78 23.23 9.40
CA GLU A 61 -7.50 24.41 8.90
C GLU A 61 -6.49 25.44 8.37
N MET A 62 -6.68 25.93 7.13
CA MET A 62 -5.75 26.89 6.58
C MET A 62 -6.35 27.79 5.48
N TYR A 63 -5.73 28.98 5.31
CA TYR A 63 -5.93 29.90 4.21
C TYR A 63 -4.60 30.10 3.49
N ALA A 64 -4.06 29.05 2.93
CA ALA A 64 -2.82 29.06 2.15
C ALA A 64 -2.80 27.88 1.18
N VAL A 65 -1.95 27.95 0.19
CA VAL A 65 -1.73 26.81 -0.75
C VAL A 65 -1.09 25.65 0.02
N PRO A 66 -1.76 24.50 0.15
CA PRO A 66 -1.19 23.35 0.84
C PRO A 66 -0.03 22.75 0.04
N GLU A 67 1.07 22.48 0.73
CA GLU A 67 2.24 21.81 0.17
C GLU A 67 2.46 20.47 0.86
N PHE A 68 2.81 19.45 0.08
CA PHE A 68 2.95 18.08 0.56
C PHE A 68 4.30 17.49 0.14
N GLU A 69 4.79 16.56 0.96
CA GLU A 69 5.94 15.71 0.68
C GLU A 69 5.54 14.25 0.86
N VAL A 70 5.81 13.45 -0.16
CA VAL A 70 5.70 11.98 -0.13
C VAL A 70 7.10 11.40 -0.19
N LYS A 71 7.35 10.38 0.63
CA LYS A 71 8.52 9.52 0.52
C LYS A 71 8.06 8.08 0.50
N ALA A 72 8.57 7.33 -0.45
CA ALA A 72 8.31 5.90 -0.55
C ALA A 72 9.62 5.14 -0.74
N MET A 73 9.67 3.93 -0.20
CA MET A 73 10.79 3.01 -0.38
C MET A 73 10.23 1.62 -0.62
N GLY A 74 10.69 0.96 -1.67
CA GLY A 74 10.23 -0.37 -2.04
C GLY A 74 10.52 -1.43 -1.00
N SER A 75 9.74 -2.48 -1.03
CA SER A 75 9.90 -3.64 -0.17
C SER A 75 11.20 -4.39 -0.50
N PHE A 76 11.67 -5.20 0.43
CA PHE A 76 12.76 -6.11 0.14
C PHE A 76 12.30 -7.26 -0.76
N GLU A 77 13.12 -7.59 -1.76
CA GLU A 77 12.97 -8.85 -2.50
C GLU A 77 13.04 -10.03 -1.52
N GLN A 78 12.17 -11.02 -1.70
CA GLN A 78 12.14 -12.20 -0.84
C GLN A 78 13.01 -13.31 -1.41
N LYS A 79 13.81 -13.95 -0.56
CA LYS A 79 14.48 -15.21 -0.86
C LYS A 79 13.51 -16.37 -0.65
N PRO A 80 13.60 -17.44 -1.42
CA PRO A 80 12.82 -18.66 -1.19
C PRO A 80 13.08 -19.24 0.20
N GLY A 81 12.08 -19.87 0.77
CA GLY A 81 12.17 -20.58 2.03
C GLY A 81 12.15 -19.67 3.27
N CYS A 82 12.65 -20.20 4.37
CA CYS A 82 12.74 -19.51 5.65
C CYS A 82 14.18 -19.14 6.00
N PRO A 83 14.41 -18.09 6.80
CA PRO A 83 15.74 -17.77 7.29
C PRO A 83 16.25 -18.84 8.27
N GLU A 84 17.57 -19.00 8.34
CA GLU A 84 18.24 -20.04 9.12
C GLU A 84 17.90 -19.98 10.62
N ASP A 85 17.71 -18.80 11.16
CA ASP A 85 17.31 -18.59 12.56
C ASP A 85 15.90 -19.13 12.86
N ALA A 86 14.98 -19.16 11.88
CA ALA A 86 13.67 -19.79 12.03
C ALA A 86 13.79 -21.32 12.20
N TYR A 87 14.62 -21.96 11.38
CA TYR A 87 14.90 -23.40 11.50
C TYR A 87 15.61 -23.73 12.80
N ASN A 88 16.58 -22.93 13.21
CA ASN A 88 17.30 -23.11 14.46
C ASN A 88 16.41 -22.96 15.69
N ALA A 89 15.43 -22.06 15.64
CA ALA A 89 14.51 -21.78 16.75
C ALA A 89 13.36 -22.79 16.87
N LEU A 90 12.83 -23.27 15.75
CA LEU A 90 11.58 -24.04 15.70
C LEU A 90 11.79 -25.50 15.24
N GLY A 91 12.86 -25.79 14.52
CA GLY A 91 13.07 -27.04 13.81
C GLY A 91 12.33 -27.13 12.48
N GLU A 92 12.80 -27.98 11.57
CA GLU A 92 12.27 -28.11 10.20
C GLU A 92 10.78 -28.47 10.18
N ASP A 93 10.39 -29.51 10.93
CA ASP A 93 9.00 -29.98 10.98
C ASP A 93 8.03 -28.88 11.44
N ARG A 94 8.46 -28.06 12.42
CA ARG A 94 7.60 -26.99 12.93
C ARG A 94 7.51 -25.80 11.98
N VAL A 95 8.58 -25.48 11.27
CA VAL A 95 8.59 -24.45 10.22
C VAL A 95 7.71 -24.89 9.07
N ASP A 96 7.79 -26.15 8.64
CA ASP A 96 6.91 -26.69 7.61
C ASP A 96 5.43 -26.63 8.04
N GLU A 97 5.11 -27.10 9.24
CA GLU A 97 3.74 -27.07 9.77
C GLU A 97 3.15 -25.66 9.86
N LEU A 98 3.93 -24.65 10.24
CA LEU A 98 3.46 -23.29 10.45
C LEU A 98 3.46 -22.43 9.20
N CYS A 99 4.47 -22.59 8.36
CA CYS A 99 4.79 -21.68 7.27
C CYS A 99 4.90 -22.36 5.91
N TYR A 100 4.78 -23.69 5.83
CA TYR A 100 5.02 -24.48 4.60
C TYR A 100 6.37 -24.14 3.94
N ASN A 101 7.39 -23.88 4.76
CA ASN A 101 8.70 -23.41 4.33
C ASN A 101 8.67 -22.06 3.55
N GLU A 102 7.64 -21.27 3.74
CA GLU A 102 7.46 -19.94 3.12
C GLU A 102 7.40 -18.86 4.19
N CYS A 103 8.55 -18.36 4.62
CA CYS A 103 8.67 -17.31 5.62
C CYS A 103 8.95 -15.94 4.97
N TYR A 104 8.82 -14.88 5.78
CA TYR A 104 9.42 -13.61 5.42
C TYR A 104 10.95 -13.74 5.49
N ASN A 105 11.58 -13.83 4.32
CA ASN A 105 13.01 -14.07 4.16
C ASN A 105 13.62 -12.99 3.24
N PRO A 106 13.83 -11.76 3.76
CA PRO A 106 14.26 -10.64 2.93
C PRO A 106 15.71 -10.80 2.46
N SER A 107 15.94 -10.38 1.21
CA SER A 107 17.30 -10.16 0.69
C SER A 107 17.81 -8.76 1.10
N ASP A 108 19.02 -8.41 0.65
CA ASP A 108 19.56 -7.05 0.83
C ASP A 108 19.11 -6.08 -0.29
N LYS A 109 18.38 -6.59 -1.28
CA LYS A 109 17.88 -5.79 -2.41
C LYS A 109 16.44 -5.36 -2.16
N ARG A 110 16.11 -4.17 -2.66
CA ARG A 110 14.76 -3.64 -2.63
C ARG A 110 14.16 -3.59 -4.03
N ASN A 111 12.86 -3.81 -4.08
CA ASN A 111 12.04 -3.49 -5.24
C ASN A 111 12.04 -1.97 -5.48
N PHE A 112 11.83 -1.55 -6.72
CA PHE A 112 11.80 -0.13 -7.07
C PHE A 112 10.37 0.41 -7.01
N ILE A 113 10.23 1.64 -6.52
CA ILE A 113 8.97 2.38 -6.65
C ILE A 113 8.91 2.94 -8.07
N GLN A 114 7.90 2.51 -8.83
CA GLN A 114 7.68 2.96 -10.20
C GLN A 114 7.12 4.39 -10.23
N ARG A 115 6.10 4.63 -9.38
CA ARG A 115 5.42 5.92 -9.33
C ARG A 115 4.72 6.18 -8.00
N ILE A 116 4.47 7.45 -7.76
CA ILE A 116 3.60 7.94 -6.68
C ILE A 116 2.40 8.61 -7.34
N GLU A 117 1.20 8.21 -6.94
CA GLU A 117 -0.06 8.79 -7.36
C GLU A 117 -0.69 9.54 -6.20
N VAL A 118 -1.24 10.73 -6.48
CA VAL A 118 -1.98 11.54 -5.51
C VAL A 118 -3.44 11.55 -5.89
N ILE A 119 -4.28 11.28 -4.92
CA ILE A 119 -5.73 11.34 -5.04
C ILE A 119 -6.23 12.53 -4.23
N LYS A 120 -7.04 13.38 -4.87
CA LYS A 120 -7.74 14.50 -4.22
C LYS A 120 -9.22 14.14 -4.10
N VAL A 121 -9.77 14.27 -2.90
CA VAL A 121 -11.18 14.02 -2.64
C VAL A 121 -11.81 15.31 -2.13
N LEU A 122 -12.91 15.72 -2.75
CA LEU A 122 -13.71 16.86 -2.36
C LEU A 122 -14.96 16.42 -1.59
N PRO A 123 -15.43 17.20 -0.61
CA PRO A 123 -16.67 16.88 0.09
C PRO A 123 -17.87 16.99 -0.85
N GLN A 124 -18.93 16.25 -0.54
CA GLN A 124 -20.22 16.44 -1.20
C GLN A 124 -20.82 17.78 -0.74
N GLU A 125 -21.37 18.54 -1.67
CA GLU A 125 -22.07 19.83 -1.41
C GLU A 125 -23.53 19.61 -1.03
N TYR A 126 -24.09 18.46 -1.43
CA TYR A 126 -25.47 18.05 -1.12
C TYR A 126 -25.55 16.51 -1.06
N SER A 127 -26.56 16.01 -0.35
CA SER A 127 -26.66 14.58 0.07
C SER A 127 -26.62 13.56 -1.08
N ASP A 128 -27.21 13.91 -2.24
CA ASP A 128 -27.34 12.99 -3.38
C ASP A 128 -26.35 13.28 -4.51
N GLN A 129 -25.31 14.07 -4.25
CA GLN A 129 -24.28 14.38 -5.24
C GLN A 129 -23.49 13.12 -5.61
N PRO A 130 -23.28 12.85 -6.92
CA PRO A 130 -22.47 11.72 -7.35
C PRO A 130 -21.07 11.76 -6.74
N ILE A 131 -20.65 10.64 -6.16
CA ILE A 131 -19.34 10.51 -5.47
C ILE A 131 -18.20 10.50 -6.50
N ASP A 132 -18.41 9.92 -7.67
CA ASP A 132 -17.39 9.79 -8.71
C ASP A 132 -16.83 11.15 -9.15
N ASP A 133 -17.65 12.20 -9.14
CA ASP A 133 -17.23 13.56 -9.45
C ASP A 133 -16.41 14.22 -8.33
N ARG A 134 -16.37 13.60 -7.15
CA ARG A 134 -15.68 14.12 -5.96
C ARG A 134 -14.34 13.44 -5.70
N ILE A 135 -14.09 12.32 -6.35
CA ILE A 135 -12.83 11.57 -6.23
C ILE A 135 -12.03 11.82 -7.51
N ILE A 136 -11.02 12.68 -7.41
CA ILE A 136 -10.11 12.95 -8.52
C ILE A 136 -8.96 11.95 -8.39
N ASP A 137 -9.19 10.76 -8.95
CA ASP A 137 -8.18 9.71 -8.96
C ASP A 137 -7.02 10.11 -9.87
N THR A 138 -5.80 9.76 -9.46
CA THR A 138 -4.58 10.14 -10.19
C THR A 138 -4.48 11.64 -10.49
N TRP A 139 -4.96 12.49 -9.54
CA TRP A 139 -4.91 13.95 -9.67
C TRP A 139 -3.51 14.48 -10.01
N LYS A 140 -2.48 13.88 -9.38
CA LYS A 140 -1.07 14.07 -9.76
C LYS A 140 -0.38 12.72 -9.80
N VAL A 141 0.55 12.55 -10.74
CA VAL A 141 1.39 11.35 -10.86
C VAL A 141 2.84 11.78 -11.00
N HIS A 142 3.70 11.15 -10.22
CA HIS A 142 5.14 11.32 -10.29
C HIS A 142 5.81 9.97 -10.56
N TYR A 143 6.50 9.86 -11.69
CA TYR A 143 7.31 8.70 -12.03
C TYR A 143 8.67 8.80 -11.36
N CYS A 144 9.04 7.75 -10.66
CA CYS A 144 10.29 7.67 -9.91
C CYS A 144 11.45 7.21 -10.80
N ASN A 145 12.65 7.61 -10.44
CA ASN A 145 13.85 7.13 -11.15
C ASN A 145 14.10 5.66 -10.74
N PRO A 146 14.18 4.72 -11.70
CA PRO A 146 14.40 3.30 -11.39
C PRO A 146 15.78 3.00 -10.81
N ASP A 147 16.73 3.93 -10.88
CA ASP A 147 18.08 3.77 -10.31
C ASP A 147 18.14 4.17 -8.84
N ASP A 148 17.07 4.78 -8.30
CA ASP A 148 17.00 5.21 -6.91
C ASP A 148 16.30 4.19 -6.02
N VAL A 149 16.89 3.90 -4.86
CA VAL A 149 16.32 2.95 -3.87
C VAL A 149 15.00 3.45 -3.28
N GLY A 150 14.74 4.77 -3.34
CA GLY A 150 13.52 5.39 -2.85
C GLY A 150 13.04 6.49 -3.77
N CYS A 151 11.82 6.94 -3.54
CA CYS A 151 11.19 8.00 -4.32
C CYS A 151 10.71 9.11 -3.39
N THR A 152 11.02 10.36 -3.74
CA THR A 152 10.51 11.54 -3.01
C THR A 152 9.82 12.46 -3.99
N PHE A 153 8.59 12.85 -3.67
CA PHE A 153 7.79 13.76 -4.48
C PHE A 153 7.22 14.89 -3.62
N ARG A 154 7.37 16.12 -4.08
CA ARG A 154 6.73 17.30 -3.49
C ARG A 154 5.74 17.90 -4.46
N PHE A 155 4.60 18.33 -3.95
CA PHE A 155 3.56 18.94 -4.77
C PHE A 155 2.74 19.95 -3.96
N LYS A 156 2.02 20.81 -4.68
CA LYS A 156 1.11 21.81 -4.12
C LYS A 156 -0.25 21.71 -4.80
N ASP A 157 -1.29 22.14 -4.10
CA ASP A 157 -2.59 22.38 -4.69
C ASP A 157 -2.80 23.89 -4.94
N GLU A 158 -2.35 24.34 -6.08
CA GLU A 158 -2.42 25.76 -6.48
C GLU A 158 -3.87 26.28 -6.62
N ASP A 159 -4.82 25.37 -6.85
CA ASP A 159 -6.24 25.72 -7.03
C ASP A 159 -7.00 25.83 -5.70
N PHE A 160 -6.43 25.38 -4.58
CA PHE A 160 -7.10 25.35 -3.28
C PHE A 160 -7.67 26.71 -2.85
N LEU A 161 -6.88 27.77 -3.01
CA LEU A 161 -7.33 29.14 -2.68
C LEU A 161 -8.40 29.69 -3.64
N LYS A 162 -8.40 29.22 -4.87
CA LYS A 162 -9.39 29.59 -5.88
C LYS A 162 -10.71 28.84 -5.68
N ASP A 163 -10.60 27.54 -5.38
CA ASP A 163 -11.76 26.67 -5.18
C ASP A 163 -12.49 26.98 -3.87
N GLN A 164 -11.77 27.46 -2.85
CA GLN A 164 -12.30 27.80 -1.52
C GLN A 164 -13.14 26.68 -0.91
N LYS A 165 -12.67 25.44 -1.04
CA LYS A 165 -13.35 24.22 -0.60
C LYS A 165 -12.41 23.34 0.22
N ASP A 166 -13.00 22.65 1.17
CA ASP A 166 -12.31 21.58 1.88
C ASP A 166 -11.85 20.50 0.89
N ALA A 167 -10.74 19.88 1.20
CA ALA A 167 -10.22 18.78 0.42
C ALA A 167 -9.49 17.77 1.30
N SER A 168 -9.49 16.53 0.92
CA SER A 168 -8.62 15.53 1.50
C SER A 168 -7.70 14.93 0.44
N TYR A 169 -6.48 14.62 0.86
CA TYR A 169 -5.44 14.09 -0.02
C TYR A 169 -4.92 12.79 0.56
N TYR A 170 -4.77 11.78 -0.27
CA TYR A 170 -4.01 10.58 0.07
C TYR A 170 -3.15 10.15 -1.11
N VAL A 171 -2.18 9.30 -0.85
CA VAL A 171 -1.21 8.90 -1.87
C VAL A 171 -1.13 7.38 -1.99
N ARG A 172 -0.81 6.94 -3.20
CA ARG A 172 -0.44 5.56 -3.51
C ARG A 172 1.02 5.53 -3.96
N ALA A 173 1.81 4.68 -3.36
CA ALA A 173 3.14 4.33 -3.86
C ALA A 173 3.05 2.95 -4.52
N ILE A 174 3.58 2.83 -5.73
CA ILE A 174 3.40 1.66 -6.59
C ILE A 174 4.77 1.13 -6.98
N GLU A 175 5.03 -0.16 -6.68
CA GLU A 175 6.23 -0.87 -7.10
C GLU A 175 6.16 -1.27 -8.57
N LEU A 176 7.31 -1.58 -9.15
CA LEU A 176 7.35 -2.24 -10.46
C LEU A 176 6.54 -3.55 -10.41
N PRO A 177 5.89 -3.91 -11.52
CA PRO A 177 5.13 -5.16 -11.58
C PRO A 177 5.96 -6.38 -11.20
N SER A 178 5.40 -7.22 -10.37
CA SER A 178 6.02 -8.46 -9.89
C SER A 178 4.99 -9.56 -9.69
N PRO A 179 5.39 -10.83 -9.58
CA PRO A 179 4.45 -11.92 -9.34
C PRO A 179 3.65 -11.71 -8.06
N GLN A 180 2.34 -11.72 -8.17
CA GLN A 180 1.39 -11.64 -7.05
C GLN A 180 0.46 -12.83 -7.06
N ILE A 181 0.11 -13.32 -5.89
CA ILE A 181 -0.80 -14.46 -5.72
C ILE A 181 -2.26 -13.96 -5.75
N ASN A 182 -3.12 -14.70 -6.46
CA ASN A 182 -4.57 -14.47 -6.50
C ASN A 182 -5.04 -13.11 -7.04
N VAL A 183 -4.31 -12.49 -7.93
CA VAL A 183 -4.70 -11.20 -8.52
C VAL A 183 -6.10 -11.27 -9.14
N LYS A 184 -6.44 -12.37 -9.81
CA LYS A 184 -7.75 -12.60 -10.45
C LYS A 184 -8.67 -13.55 -9.68
N GLY A 185 -8.28 -13.98 -8.49
CA GLY A 185 -9.08 -14.91 -7.68
C GLY A 185 -9.12 -16.35 -8.19
N GLY A 186 -8.60 -16.63 -9.38
CA GLY A 186 -8.53 -17.94 -10.00
C GLY A 186 -7.89 -17.92 -11.37
N VAL A 187 -7.65 -19.10 -11.90
CA VAL A 187 -7.05 -19.31 -13.24
C VAL A 187 -8.12 -19.84 -14.19
N CYS A 188 -8.18 -19.24 -15.37
CA CYS A 188 -9.07 -19.65 -16.43
C CYS A 188 -8.33 -20.47 -17.49
N THR A 189 -8.88 -21.64 -17.85
CA THR A 189 -8.48 -22.38 -19.06
C THR A 189 -9.30 -21.85 -20.22
N PHE A 190 -8.65 -21.34 -21.24
CA PHE A 190 -9.31 -20.78 -22.42
C PHE A 190 -9.39 -21.81 -23.56
N ASP A 191 -10.49 -21.79 -24.33
CA ASP A 191 -10.59 -22.49 -25.58
C ASP A 191 -9.85 -21.77 -26.73
N ASP A 192 -9.83 -22.37 -27.91
CA ASP A 192 -9.20 -21.79 -29.10
C ASP A 192 -9.87 -20.50 -29.58
N GLU A 193 -11.09 -20.21 -29.09
CA GLU A 193 -11.87 -19.01 -29.41
C GLU A 193 -11.68 -17.90 -28.35
N GLY A 194 -10.88 -18.17 -27.29
CA GLY A 194 -10.58 -17.22 -26.21
C GLY A 194 -11.66 -17.12 -25.12
N ASN A 195 -12.61 -18.05 -25.08
CA ASN A 195 -13.60 -18.12 -24.00
C ASN A 195 -13.06 -18.92 -22.81
N CYS A 196 -13.38 -18.48 -21.61
CA CYS A 196 -13.04 -19.20 -20.39
C CYS A 196 -13.95 -20.43 -20.24
N VAL A 197 -13.43 -21.63 -20.46
CA VAL A 197 -14.19 -22.89 -20.39
C VAL A 197 -14.11 -23.59 -19.04
N GLU A 198 -13.05 -23.35 -18.27
CA GLU A 198 -12.88 -23.87 -16.92
C GLU A 198 -12.23 -22.81 -16.04
N PHE A 199 -12.84 -22.53 -14.89
CA PHE A 199 -12.31 -21.59 -13.91
C PHE A 199 -11.93 -22.33 -12.63
N LYS A 200 -10.63 -22.34 -12.29
CA LYS A 200 -10.11 -22.93 -11.05
C LYS A 200 -9.82 -21.83 -10.04
N LEU A 201 -10.48 -21.92 -8.88
CA LEU A 201 -10.21 -21.04 -7.76
C LEU A 201 -8.83 -21.32 -7.17
N CYS A 202 -8.04 -20.31 -6.96
CA CYS A 202 -6.71 -20.39 -6.34
C CYS A 202 -6.73 -20.86 -4.86
N THR A 203 -7.91 -20.97 -4.26
CA THR A 203 -8.10 -21.31 -2.84
C THR A 203 -8.48 -22.78 -2.60
N GLN A 204 -8.61 -23.61 -3.66
CA GLN A 204 -9.18 -24.96 -3.50
C GLN A 204 -8.29 -25.95 -2.76
N ASP A 205 -6.97 -25.77 -2.78
CA ASP A 205 -6.08 -26.57 -1.93
C ASP A 205 -4.85 -25.76 -1.48
N TRP A 206 -5.09 -24.87 -0.53
CA TRP A 206 -4.06 -24.04 0.10
C TRP A 206 -2.90 -24.85 0.76
N ARG A 207 -3.03 -26.18 0.84
CA ARG A 207 -2.03 -27.09 1.42
C ARG A 207 -0.94 -27.51 0.44
N HIS A 208 -1.08 -27.18 -0.85
CA HIS A 208 -0.11 -27.56 -1.87
C HIS A 208 0.59 -26.32 -2.45
N PRO A 209 1.88 -26.07 -2.09
CA PRO A 209 2.67 -24.95 -2.63
C PRO A 209 2.72 -24.92 -4.17
N ARG A 210 2.53 -26.08 -4.82
CA ARG A 210 2.51 -26.19 -6.29
C ARG A 210 1.33 -25.46 -6.95
N ASP A 211 0.24 -25.26 -6.23
CA ASP A 211 -0.93 -24.54 -6.76
C ASP A 211 -0.74 -23.02 -6.69
N ILE A 212 0.25 -22.54 -5.92
CA ILE A 212 0.59 -21.12 -5.82
C ILE A 212 1.20 -20.62 -7.14
N GLU A 213 2.02 -21.42 -7.81
CA GLU A 213 2.64 -21.03 -9.09
C GLU A 213 1.61 -20.79 -10.19
N THR A 214 0.54 -21.58 -10.21
CA THR A 214 -0.54 -21.43 -11.21
C THR A 214 -1.45 -20.24 -10.93
N CYS A 215 -1.42 -19.68 -9.72
CA CYS A 215 -2.23 -18.56 -9.28
C CYS A 215 -1.45 -17.25 -9.20
N SER A 216 -0.19 -17.26 -9.59
CA SER A 216 0.66 -16.07 -9.62
C SER A 216 0.50 -15.34 -10.95
N GLU A 217 0.18 -14.07 -10.89
CA GLU A 217 0.18 -13.17 -12.05
C GLU A 217 1.03 -11.94 -11.79
N ILE A 218 1.51 -11.33 -12.85
CA ILE A 218 2.27 -10.07 -12.77
C ILE A 218 1.29 -8.93 -12.54
N ASP A 219 1.43 -8.25 -11.40
CA ASP A 219 0.67 -7.05 -11.06
C ASP A 219 1.51 -6.11 -10.18
N GLU A 220 1.00 -4.92 -9.92
CA GLU A 220 1.66 -3.86 -9.17
C GLU A 220 1.36 -3.96 -7.69
N HIS A 221 2.38 -4.12 -6.86
CA HIS A 221 2.22 -3.94 -5.42
C HIS A 221 2.08 -2.46 -5.06
N ARG A 222 1.21 -2.17 -4.09
CA ARG A 222 0.81 -0.81 -3.74
C ARG A 222 0.85 -0.59 -2.23
N ALA A 223 1.10 0.65 -1.86
CA ALA A 223 0.86 1.16 -0.52
C ALA A 223 -0.08 2.37 -0.59
N TRP A 224 -1.00 2.50 0.38
CA TRP A 224 -1.97 3.58 0.48
C TRP A 224 -1.83 4.29 1.82
N SER A 225 -1.62 5.60 1.82
CA SER A 225 -1.56 6.38 3.04
C SER A 225 -2.94 6.61 3.66
N SER A 226 -2.99 6.93 4.96
CA SER A 226 -4.10 7.67 5.51
C SER A 226 -4.18 9.05 4.86
N PRO A 227 -5.39 9.64 4.71
CA PRO A 227 -5.55 10.97 4.15
C PRO A 227 -5.05 12.07 5.10
N ILE A 228 -4.70 13.22 4.53
CA ILE A 228 -4.61 14.50 5.24
C ILE A 228 -5.83 15.32 4.82
N TYR A 229 -6.58 15.79 5.80
CA TYR A 229 -7.76 16.63 5.61
C TYR A 229 -7.34 18.08 5.72
N VAL A 230 -7.72 18.90 4.74
CA VAL A 230 -7.43 20.34 4.70
C VAL A 230 -8.76 21.09 4.59
N ASP A 231 -9.11 21.76 5.68
CA ASP A 231 -10.33 22.55 5.79
C ASP A 231 -10.00 24.00 5.40
N PHE A 232 -10.82 24.57 4.53
CA PHE A 232 -10.63 25.93 4.05
C PHE A 232 -11.14 26.93 5.10
N LEU A 233 -10.24 27.80 5.58
CA LEU A 233 -10.60 28.90 6.45
C LEU A 233 -11.22 30.03 5.62
N SER A 234 -12.52 30.31 5.80
CA SER A 234 -13.25 31.42 5.20
C SER A 234 -13.08 32.73 5.96
#